data_4fe72564a6850095c98a73d13bbc432c
#
_entry.id   4fe72564a6850095c98a73d13bbc432c
#
_cell.length_a   1.000
_cell.length_b   1.000
_cell.length_c   1.000
_cell.angle_alpha   90.00
_cell.angle_beta   90.00
_cell.angle_gamma   90.00
#
_symmetry.space_group_name_H-M   'P 1'
#
loop_
_entity.id
_entity.type
_entity.pdbx_description
1 polymer ?
#
loop_
_entity_poly.entity_id
_entity_poly.type
_entity_poly.pdbx_seq_one_letter_code
_entity_poly.pdbx_strand_id
1 'polypeptide(L)'
;MRALVTGAAGFIGSHLAERLVQDGATVVGIDSFADYYPRELKERNLDRLRGSAAFTLVESTLADADLPALLDGVTHVFHLAAQAGVRKSWGQNFRVYTVNNVEATQTLLEACIGKPIERLVYAS
;
A
#
# COMPACT_ATOMS: atom_id res chain seq x y z
N MET A 1 14.80 6.41 -7.69
CA MET A 1 13.48 6.51 -7.06
C MET A 1 13.37 5.49 -5.95
N ARG A 2 12.91 5.89 -4.80
CA ARG A 2 12.45 5.01 -3.74
C ARG A 2 10.96 5.23 -3.56
N ALA A 3 10.17 4.18 -3.70
CA ALA A 3 8.71 4.27 -3.70
C ALA A 3 8.10 3.50 -2.53
N LEU A 4 7.03 4.04 -1.95
CA LEU A 4 6.11 3.31 -1.08
C LEU A 4 4.86 2.95 -1.89
N VAL A 5 4.49 1.67 -1.89
CA VAL A 5 3.25 1.18 -2.50
C VAL A 5 2.37 0.61 -1.40
N THR A 6 1.23 1.23 -1.14
CA THR A 6 0.23 0.67 -0.23
C THR A 6 -0.73 -0.24 -1.00
N GLY A 7 -1.22 -1.29 -0.39
CA GLY A 7 -1.98 -2.31 -1.09
C GLY A 7 -1.11 -3.16 -2.03
N ALA A 8 0.16 -3.34 -1.66
CA ALA A 8 1.17 -3.94 -2.52
C ALA A 8 0.91 -5.41 -2.86
N ALA A 9 0.15 -6.13 -2.07
CA ALA A 9 -0.22 -7.52 -2.33
C ALA A 9 -1.52 -7.65 -3.13
N GLY A 10 -2.18 -6.53 -3.43
CA GLY A 10 -3.37 -6.49 -4.27
C GLY A 10 -3.02 -6.65 -5.76
N PHE A 11 -4.06 -6.78 -6.59
CA PHE A 11 -3.89 -6.95 -8.04
C PHE A 11 -3.12 -5.79 -8.68
N ILE A 12 -3.61 -4.57 -8.49
CA ILE A 12 -2.97 -3.38 -9.08
C ILE A 12 -1.64 -3.09 -8.39
N GLY A 13 -1.61 -3.14 -7.05
CA GLY A 13 -0.42 -2.80 -6.27
C GLY A 13 0.78 -3.70 -6.58
N SER A 14 0.56 -5.00 -6.72
CA SER A 14 1.64 -5.95 -7.05
C SER A 14 2.20 -5.71 -8.44
N HIS A 15 1.36 -5.48 -9.44
CA HIS A 15 1.80 -5.18 -10.80
C HIS A 15 2.57 -3.87 -10.88
N LEU A 16 2.10 -2.84 -10.16
CA LEU A 16 2.81 -1.58 -10.09
C LEU A 16 4.19 -1.75 -9.43
N ALA A 17 4.25 -2.47 -8.30
CA ALA A 17 5.51 -2.72 -7.61
C ALA A 17 6.51 -3.49 -8.50
N GLU A 18 6.05 -4.51 -9.22
CA GLU A 18 6.88 -5.22 -10.20
C GLU A 18 7.44 -4.27 -11.26
N ARG A 19 6.59 -3.43 -11.82
CA ARG A 19 7.02 -2.47 -12.85
C ARG A 19 8.03 -1.47 -12.33
N LEU A 20 7.81 -0.93 -11.13
CA LEU A 20 8.75 -0.01 -10.51
C LEU A 20 10.12 -0.65 -10.26
N VAL A 21 10.14 -1.89 -9.78
CA VAL A 21 11.38 -2.65 -9.59
C VAL A 21 12.09 -2.89 -10.92
N GLN A 22 11.35 -3.27 -11.96
CA GLN A 22 11.92 -3.46 -13.30
C GLN A 22 12.53 -2.18 -13.87
N ASP A 23 11.93 -1.04 -13.57
CA ASP A 23 12.43 0.28 -13.99
C ASP A 23 13.58 0.82 -13.10
N GLY A 24 14.05 0.02 -12.14
CA GLY A 24 15.22 0.33 -11.31
C GLY A 24 14.90 1.02 -9.97
N ALA A 25 13.64 1.13 -9.60
CA ALA A 25 13.27 1.71 -8.31
C ALA A 25 13.49 0.72 -7.16
N THR A 26 13.75 1.26 -5.96
CA THR A 26 13.62 0.52 -4.70
C THR A 26 12.21 0.71 -4.18
N VAL A 27 11.53 -0.38 -3.85
CA VAL A 27 10.11 -0.35 -3.47
C VAL A 27 9.91 -0.94 -2.08
N VAL A 28 9.24 -0.19 -1.23
CA VAL A 28 8.64 -0.69 0.02
C VAL A 28 7.16 -0.90 -0.23
N GLY A 29 6.71 -2.14 -0.10
CA GLY A 29 5.29 -2.49 -0.18
C GLY A 29 4.70 -2.64 1.21
N ILE A 30 3.51 -2.13 1.43
CA ILE A 30 2.73 -2.38 2.66
C ILE A 30 1.36 -2.92 2.31
N ASP A 31 0.95 -3.98 3.00
CA ASP A 31 -0.37 -4.59 2.86
C ASP A 31 -0.77 -5.23 4.18
N SER A 32 -2.03 -5.08 4.55
CA SER A 32 -2.55 -5.67 5.79
C SER A 32 -3.00 -7.12 5.60
N PHE A 33 -3.09 -7.61 4.38
CA PHE A 33 -3.66 -8.91 4.05
C PHE A 33 -5.07 -9.06 4.61
N ALA A 34 -5.86 -7.99 4.53
CA ALA A 34 -7.25 -8.00 4.98
C ALA A 34 -8.06 -9.09 4.27
N ASP A 35 -9.03 -9.65 4.99
CA ASP A 35 -9.83 -10.79 4.55
C ASP A 35 -10.92 -10.39 3.54
N TYR A 36 -10.50 -9.72 2.45
CA TYR A 36 -11.40 -9.37 1.35
C TYR A 36 -11.47 -10.46 0.28
N TYR A 37 -10.34 -11.10 0.01
CA TYR A 37 -10.22 -12.31 -0.81
C TYR A 37 -9.12 -13.20 -0.25
N PRO A 38 -9.05 -14.50 -0.66
CA PRO A 38 -8.13 -15.46 -0.04
C PRO A 38 -6.69 -14.99 -0.02
N ARG A 39 -6.01 -15.19 1.12
CA ARG A 39 -4.62 -14.80 1.32
C ARG A 39 -3.70 -15.42 0.25
N GLU A 40 -3.99 -16.61 -0.21
CA GLU A 40 -3.20 -17.30 -1.23
C GLU A 40 -3.10 -16.51 -2.54
N LEU A 41 -4.14 -15.77 -2.91
CA LEU A 41 -4.12 -14.90 -4.09
C LEU A 41 -3.15 -13.74 -3.90
N LYS A 42 -3.14 -13.13 -2.72
CA LYS A 42 -2.19 -12.07 -2.36
C LYS A 42 -0.76 -12.60 -2.34
N GLU A 43 -0.55 -13.79 -1.80
CA GLU A 43 0.77 -14.44 -1.80
C GLU A 43 1.28 -14.68 -3.22
N ARG A 44 0.43 -15.15 -4.14
CA ARG A 44 0.76 -15.31 -5.55
C ARG A 44 1.12 -14.01 -6.23
N ASN A 45 0.41 -12.94 -5.90
CA ASN A 45 0.69 -11.63 -6.47
C ASN A 45 2.11 -11.14 -6.15
N LEU A 46 2.69 -11.61 -5.06
CA LEU A 46 4.03 -11.23 -4.60
C LEU A 46 5.15 -12.16 -5.08
N ASP A 47 4.84 -13.27 -5.75
CA ASP A 47 5.82 -14.30 -6.09
C ASP A 47 7.04 -13.76 -6.84
N ARG A 48 6.82 -12.85 -7.79
CA ARG A 48 7.90 -12.25 -8.59
C ARG A 48 8.71 -11.21 -7.82
N LEU A 49 8.14 -10.65 -6.76
CA LEU A 49 8.77 -9.60 -5.96
C LEU A 49 9.62 -10.14 -4.82
N ARG A 50 9.26 -11.29 -4.26
CA ARG A 50 9.89 -11.85 -3.05
C ARG A 50 11.37 -12.17 -3.21
N GLY A 51 11.82 -12.49 -4.42
CA GLY A 51 13.23 -12.75 -4.69
C GLY A 51 14.06 -11.51 -5.00
N SER A 52 13.45 -10.33 -5.08
CA SER A 52 14.12 -9.10 -5.45
C SER A 52 14.70 -8.36 -4.24
N ALA A 53 15.99 -8.05 -4.28
CA ALA A 53 16.62 -7.20 -3.27
C ALA A 53 16.09 -5.75 -3.30
N ALA A 54 15.44 -5.33 -4.39
CA ALA A 54 14.86 -4.01 -4.54
C ALA A 54 13.44 -3.88 -3.96
N PHE A 55 12.87 -4.98 -3.44
CA PHE A 55 11.53 -4.98 -2.87
C PHE A 55 11.54 -5.46 -1.42
N THR A 56 10.87 -4.71 -0.56
CA THR A 56 10.64 -5.09 0.84
C THR A 56 9.15 -5.03 1.13
N LEU A 57 8.60 -6.10 1.70
CA LEU A 57 7.21 -6.15 2.11
C LEU A 57 7.08 -5.93 3.62
N VAL A 58 6.14 -5.07 3.98
CA VAL A 58 5.70 -4.88 5.37
C VAL A 58 4.25 -5.33 5.48
N GLU A 59 4.00 -6.35 6.27
CA GLU A 59 2.64 -6.82 6.55
C GLU A 59 2.09 -6.05 7.75
N SER A 60 1.29 -5.02 7.47
CA SER A 60 0.70 -4.15 8.48
C SER A 60 -0.42 -3.32 7.88
N THR A 61 -1.29 -2.80 8.74
CA THR A 61 -2.17 -1.69 8.38
C THR A 61 -1.38 -0.38 8.38
N LEU A 62 -1.90 0.66 7.73
CA LEU A 62 -1.30 1.99 7.80
C LEU A 62 -1.38 2.59 9.22
N ALA A 63 -2.41 2.21 9.98
CA ALA A 63 -2.57 2.67 11.36
C ALA A 63 -1.50 2.10 12.31
N ASP A 64 -1.11 0.85 12.11
CA ASP A 64 -0.17 0.14 12.99
C ASP A 64 1.29 0.26 12.54
N ALA A 65 1.52 0.66 11.29
CA ALA A 65 2.86 0.76 10.72
C ALA A 65 3.64 1.96 11.28
N ASP A 66 4.96 1.80 11.37
CA ASP A 66 5.87 2.92 11.61
C ASP A 66 6.07 3.70 10.30
N LEU A 67 5.11 4.56 9.97
CA LEU A 67 5.14 5.33 8.73
C LEU A 67 6.34 6.27 8.62
N PRO A 68 6.79 6.97 9.70
CA PRO A 68 8.01 7.76 9.62
C PRO A 68 9.22 6.95 9.15
N ALA A 69 9.38 5.71 9.64
CA ALA A 69 10.47 4.84 9.23
C ALA A 69 10.28 4.33 7.78
N LEU A 70 9.07 3.95 7.42
CA LEU A 70 8.77 3.47 6.05
C LEU A 70 8.96 4.55 4.99
N LEU A 71 8.70 5.80 5.33
CA LEU A 71 8.83 6.94 4.43
C LEU A 71 10.26 7.50 4.38
N ASP A 72 11.19 6.94 5.13
CA ASP A 72 12.57 7.39 5.10
C ASP A 72 13.19 7.21 3.71
N GLY A 73 13.63 8.31 3.11
CA GLY A 73 14.20 8.32 1.76
C GLY A 73 13.19 8.10 0.62
N VAL A 74 11.90 7.94 0.93
CA VAL A 74 10.85 7.77 -0.08
C VAL A 74 10.60 9.10 -0.80
N THR A 75 10.59 9.04 -2.13
CA THR A 75 10.31 10.17 -3.01
C THR A 75 8.95 10.09 -3.68
N HIS A 76 8.41 8.90 -3.81
CA HIS A 76 7.13 8.65 -4.50
C HIS A 76 6.26 7.73 -3.66
N VAL A 77 5.00 8.11 -3.47
CA VAL A 77 4.00 7.31 -2.75
C VAL A 77 2.87 6.93 -3.70
N PHE A 78 2.57 5.65 -3.78
CA PHE A 78 1.43 5.13 -4.54
C PHE A 78 0.43 4.51 -3.56
N HIS A 79 -0.64 5.23 -3.32
CA HIS A 79 -1.65 4.83 -2.33
C HIS A 79 -2.80 4.09 -3.00
N LEU A 80 -2.74 2.75 -2.96
CA LEU A 80 -3.72 1.86 -3.57
C LEU A 80 -4.47 1.01 -2.53
N ALA A 81 -4.05 1.06 -1.27
CA ALA A 81 -4.73 0.35 -0.19
C ALA A 81 -6.11 0.95 0.05
N ALA A 82 -7.13 0.12 -0.06
CA ALA A 82 -8.50 0.50 0.18
C ALA A 82 -9.37 -0.75 0.38
N GLN A 83 -10.52 -0.56 1.01
CA GLN A 83 -11.59 -1.54 0.98
C GLN A 83 -12.45 -1.29 -0.26
N ALA A 84 -12.45 -2.26 -1.18
CA ALA A 84 -13.26 -2.20 -2.40
C ALA A 84 -14.67 -2.74 -2.17
N GLY A 85 -15.57 -2.49 -3.12
CA GLY A 85 -16.91 -3.07 -3.12
C GLY A 85 -17.97 -2.16 -2.51
N VAL A 86 -18.51 -1.24 -3.31
CA VAL A 86 -19.51 -0.23 -2.87
C VAL A 86 -20.77 -0.87 -2.24
N ARG A 87 -21.21 -2.03 -2.73
CA ARG A 87 -22.46 -2.65 -2.28
C ARG A 87 -22.47 -3.08 -0.82
N LYS A 88 -21.29 -3.37 -0.25
CA LYS A 88 -21.14 -3.81 1.14
C LYS A 88 -20.84 -2.66 2.11
N SER A 89 -20.83 -1.42 1.64
CA SER A 89 -20.40 -0.26 2.42
C SER A 89 -21.44 0.29 3.40
N TRP A 90 -22.60 -0.35 3.51
CA TRP A 90 -23.69 0.08 4.35
C TRP A 90 -23.83 -0.76 5.63
N GLY A 91 -24.52 -0.20 6.62
CA GLY A 91 -24.81 -0.89 7.87
C GLY A 91 -23.56 -1.13 8.71
N GLN A 92 -23.44 -2.33 9.27
CA GLN A 92 -22.32 -2.70 10.15
C GLN A 92 -20.95 -2.68 9.47
N ASN A 93 -20.91 -2.79 8.15
CA ASN A 93 -19.69 -2.79 7.37
C ASN A 93 -19.16 -1.39 7.06
N PHE A 94 -19.92 -0.34 7.33
CA PHE A 94 -19.53 1.03 7.01
C PHE A 94 -18.19 1.43 7.65
N ARG A 95 -17.95 1.04 8.90
CA ARG A 95 -16.72 1.37 9.60
C ARG A 95 -15.46 0.83 8.91
N VAL A 96 -15.53 -0.35 8.30
CA VAL A 96 -14.42 -0.93 7.56
C VAL A 96 -13.98 0.02 6.42
N TYR A 97 -14.95 0.63 5.76
CA TYR A 97 -14.69 1.58 4.68
C TYR A 97 -14.13 2.90 5.19
N THR A 98 -14.67 3.45 6.28
CA THR A 98 -14.15 4.68 6.86
C THR A 98 -12.71 4.50 7.37
N VAL A 99 -12.42 3.41 8.05
CA VAL A 99 -11.08 3.12 8.57
C VAL A 99 -10.08 2.90 7.43
N ASN A 100 -10.42 2.07 6.46
CA ASN A 100 -9.47 1.67 5.41
C ASN A 100 -9.36 2.70 4.28
N ASN A 101 -10.39 3.51 4.04
CA ASN A 101 -10.39 4.44 2.92
C ASN A 101 -10.19 5.90 3.36
N VAL A 102 -10.80 6.32 4.44
CA VAL A 102 -10.72 7.71 4.91
C VAL A 102 -9.60 7.90 5.93
N GLU A 103 -9.66 7.22 7.05
CA GLU A 103 -8.70 7.38 8.14
C GLU A 103 -7.29 6.93 7.72
N ALA A 104 -7.17 5.82 7.00
CA ALA A 104 -5.89 5.33 6.51
C ALA A 104 -5.24 6.33 5.54
N THR A 105 -6.02 6.93 4.66
CA THR A 105 -5.51 7.95 3.74
C THR A 105 -5.05 9.19 4.48
N GLN A 106 -5.84 9.67 5.45
CA GLN A 106 -5.47 10.81 6.27
C GLN A 106 -4.19 10.54 7.06
N THR A 107 -4.07 9.36 7.66
CA THR A 107 -2.88 8.95 8.41
C THR A 107 -1.63 8.97 7.53
N LEU A 108 -1.74 8.45 6.31
CA LEU A 108 -0.64 8.46 5.35
C LEU A 108 -0.25 9.89 4.93
N LEU A 109 -1.23 10.73 4.63
CA LEU A 109 -0.99 12.12 4.23
C LEU A 109 -0.29 12.91 5.34
N GLU A 110 -0.72 12.75 6.59
CA GLU A 110 -0.07 13.39 7.74
C GLU A 110 1.39 12.92 7.89
N ALA A 111 1.66 11.65 7.69
CA ALA A 111 3.00 11.10 7.77
C ALA A 111 3.94 11.61 6.65
N CYS A 112 3.39 12.04 5.53
CA CYS A 112 4.17 12.62 4.42
C CYS A 112 4.61 14.07 4.70
N ILE A 113 4.00 14.78 5.64
CA ILE A 113 4.35 16.16 5.94
C ILE A 113 5.81 16.23 6.42
N GLY A 114 6.58 17.14 5.83
CA GLY A 114 8.01 17.31 6.15
C GLY A 114 8.93 16.25 5.58
N LYS A 115 8.42 15.31 4.78
CA LYS A 115 9.22 14.33 4.07
C LYS A 115 9.53 14.81 2.64
N PRO A 116 10.64 14.34 2.02
CA PRO A 116 11.02 14.76 0.66
C PRO A 116 10.18 14.03 -0.42
N ILE A 117 8.87 14.00 -0.24
CA ILE A 117 7.95 13.38 -1.19
C ILE A 117 7.78 14.32 -2.39
N GLU A 118 8.20 13.86 -3.54
CA GLU A 118 8.06 14.60 -4.81
C GLU A 118 6.65 14.40 -5.41
N ARG A 119 6.08 13.22 -5.21
CA ARG A 119 4.75 12.91 -5.76
C ARG A 119 4.03 11.85 -4.93
N LEU A 120 2.75 12.11 -4.70
CA LEU A 120 1.82 11.13 -4.15
C LEU A 120 0.72 10.89 -5.20
N VAL A 121 0.52 9.63 -5.53
CA VAL A 121 -0.53 9.17 -6.46
C VAL A 121 -1.48 8.29 -5.68
N TYR A 122 -2.77 8.52 -5.81
CA TYR A 122 -3.79 7.69 -5.17
C TYR A 122 -4.84 7.26 -6.19
N ALA A 123 -5.44 6.11 -5.95
CA ALA A 123 -6.57 5.64 -6.73
C ALA A 123 -7.86 6.30 -6.24
N SER A 124 -8.63 6.85 -7.17
CA SER A 124 -9.92 7.47 -6.87
C SER A 124 -11.09 6.69 -7.46
#